data_b7ad117572cb1ecfe86216fbc6e37a68
#
_entry.id   b7ad117572cb1ecfe86216fbc6e37a68
#
_cell.length_a   1.000
_cell.length_b   1.000
_cell.length_c   1.000
_cell.angle_alpha   90.00
_cell.angle_beta   90.00
_cell.angle_gamma   90.00
#
_symmetry.space_group_name_H-M   'P 1'
#
loop_
_entity.id
_entity.type
_entity.pdbx_description
1 polymer ?
#
loop_
_entity_poly.entity_id
_entity_poly.type
_entity_poly.pdbx_seq_one_letter_code
_entity_poly.pdbx_strand_id
1 'polypeptide(L)'
;MRGLVGAGPEAVERLPDLPVALRRAPLAAPYLDAEQAGDQKRAGAAAMAAAEAGIAAEAWWAADLWAHRALWHFERAEMALQSTRAARRIGDLRVAGGDPASARRYYAEAISEARDLGAEREEGLAAYGMGRAELELGNVTAARKLATIAVGLLERCAAPEDEAAAARELRGTERAVQGTGPEGDR
;
A
#
# COMPACT_ATOMS: atom_id res chain seq x y z
N MET A 1 20.68 6.04 9.51
CA MET A 1 20.32 5.61 8.14
C MET A 1 19.48 6.74 7.53
N ARG A 2 20.03 7.49 6.62
CA ARG A 2 19.30 8.60 5.98
C ARG A 2 18.48 8.05 4.82
N GLY A 3 17.20 8.36 4.86
CA GLY A 3 16.16 7.81 4.03
C GLY A 3 16.32 8.04 2.53
N LEU A 4 15.80 7.10 1.79
CA LEU A 4 15.39 7.21 0.39
C LEU A 4 14.16 8.13 0.25
N VAL A 5 14.19 9.30 0.88
CA VAL A 5 13.10 10.27 0.86
C VAL A 5 13.59 11.52 0.18
N GLY A 6 13.04 11.80 -0.98
CA GLY A 6 13.20 13.09 -1.64
C GLY A 6 14.25 13.17 -2.73
N ALA A 7 14.56 12.07 -3.38
CA ALA A 7 15.21 12.10 -4.67
C ALA A 7 14.12 12.12 -5.75
N GLY A 8 14.08 13.20 -6.52
CA GLY A 8 13.32 13.25 -7.75
C GLY A 8 13.74 12.11 -8.71
N PRO A 9 13.13 11.98 -9.89
CA PRO A 9 13.28 10.83 -10.79
C PRO A 9 14.73 10.45 -11.17
N GLU A 10 15.71 11.25 -10.78
CA GLU A 10 17.14 11.00 -11.05
C GLU A 10 17.88 10.16 -9.99
N ALA A 11 17.28 9.82 -8.84
CA ALA A 11 18.04 9.35 -7.68
C ALA A 11 18.07 7.82 -7.48
N VAL A 12 17.40 7.02 -8.26
CA VAL A 12 17.52 5.56 -8.20
C VAL A 12 17.88 5.01 -9.57
N GLU A 13 19.14 5.23 -9.98
CA GLU A 13 19.65 4.66 -11.25
C GLU A 13 19.66 3.13 -11.26
N ARG A 14 19.71 2.48 -10.10
CA ARG A 14 19.77 1.02 -10.00
C ARG A 14 19.14 0.52 -8.70
N LEU A 15 18.26 -0.49 -8.83
CA LEU A 15 17.83 -1.27 -7.67
C LEU A 15 19.04 -1.98 -7.04
N PRO A 16 19.11 -2.04 -5.69
CA PRO A 16 20.10 -2.87 -5.02
C PRO A 16 19.92 -4.34 -5.44
N ASP A 17 21.01 -5.08 -5.46
CA ASP A 17 20.98 -6.50 -5.79
C ASP A 17 19.98 -7.27 -4.92
N LEU A 18 19.27 -8.21 -5.55
CA LEU A 18 18.37 -9.09 -4.84
C LEU A 18 19.16 -9.98 -3.87
N PRO A 19 18.80 -10.02 -2.57
CA PRO A 19 19.45 -10.89 -1.60
C PRO A 19 19.50 -12.35 -2.06
N VAL A 20 20.62 -13.04 -1.81
CA VAL A 20 20.85 -14.42 -2.27
C VAL A 20 19.72 -15.36 -1.85
N ALA A 21 19.19 -15.20 -0.63
CA ALA A 21 18.06 -15.99 -0.15
C ALA A 21 16.82 -15.84 -1.03
N LEU A 22 16.54 -14.62 -1.51
CA LEU A 22 15.40 -14.37 -2.40
C LEU A 22 15.63 -14.80 -3.84
N ARG A 23 16.88 -14.75 -4.33
CA ARG A 23 17.22 -15.24 -5.68
C ARG A 23 16.92 -16.73 -5.86
N ARG A 24 16.97 -17.51 -4.78
CA ARG A 24 16.71 -18.96 -4.76
C ARG A 24 15.24 -19.30 -4.53
N ALA A 25 14.41 -18.32 -4.19
CA ALA A 25 12.98 -18.57 -4.04
C ALA A 25 12.34 -18.89 -5.40
N PRO A 26 11.39 -19.84 -5.48
CA PRO A 26 10.73 -20.20 -6.74
C PRO A 26 10.09 -19.01 -7.46
N LEU A 27 9.63 -18.03 -6.71
CA LEU A 27 8.99 -16.80 -7.23
C LEU A 27 10.00 -15.78 -7.80
N ALA A 28 11.31 -15.96 -7.56
CA ALA A 28 12.32 -15.07 -8.10
C ALA A 28 12.64 -15.35 -9.58
N ALA A 29 12.48 -16.58 -10.05
CA ALA A 29 12.85 -16.94 -11.43
C ALA A 29 12.13 -16.08 -12.48
N PRO A 30 10.79 -15.90 -12.46
CA PRO A 30 10.12 -15.05 -13.44
C PRO A 30 10.58 -13.58 -13.38
N TYR A 31 10.93 -13.10 -12.20
CA TYR A 31 11.48 -11.76 -12.02
C TYR A 31 12.87 -11.63 -12.65
N LEU A 32 13.77 -12.56 -12.33
CA LEU A 32 15.14 -12.54 -12.82
C LEU A 32 15.20 -12.67 -14.35
N ASP A 33 14.36 -13.53 -14.93
CA ASP A 33 14.24 -13.69 -16.38
C ASP A 33 13.77 -12.39 -17.04
N ALA A 34 12.78 -11.71 -16.46
CA ALA A 34 12.28 -10.45 -16.98
C ALA A 34 13.29 -9.31 -16.81
N GLU A 35 14.01 -9.26 -15.69
CA GLU A 35 15.07 -8.28 -15.42
C GLU A 35 16.24 -8.44 -16.42
N GLN A 36 16.68 -9.67 -16.66
CA GLN A 36 17.72 -9.97 -17.66
C GLN A 36 17.29 -9.60 -19.09
N ALA A 37 16.02 -9.76 -19.41
CA ALA A 37 15.45 -9.36 -20.69
C ALA A 37 15.21 -7.84 -20.82
N GLY A 38 15.39 -7.06 -19.76
CA GLY A 38 15.08 -5.63 -19.71
C GLY A 38 13.58 -5.32 -19.77
N ASP A 39 12.72 -6.32 -19.55
CA ASP A 39 11.27 -6.18 -19.62
C ASP A 39 10.71 -5.64 -18.28
N GLN A 40 10.64 -4.32 -18.19
CA GLN A 40 10.19 -3.62 -16.98
C GLN A 40 8.77 -4.03 -16.56
N LYS A 41 7.86 -4.23 -17.52
CA LYS A 41 6.46 -4.60 -17.24
C LYS A 41 6.37 -5.98 -16.61
N ARG A 42 7.08 -6.96 -17.19
CA ARG A 42 7.11 -8.33 -16.66
C ARG A 42 7.84 -8.39 -15.33
N ALA A 43 8.96 -7.66 -15.18
CA ALA A 43 9.69 -7.60 -13.92
C ALA A 43 8.83 -7.01 -12.80
N GLY A 44 8.11 -5.90 -13.05
CA GLY A 44 7.18 -5.32 -12.10
C GLY A 44 6.04 -6.26 -11.71
N ALA A 45 5.44 -6.95 -12.69
CA ALA A 45 4.38 -7.92 -12.43
C ALA A 45 4.86 -9.12 -11.62
N ALA A 46 6.04 -9.67 -11.95
CA ALA A 46 6.63 -10.78 -11.21
C ALA A 46 7.01 -10.39 -9.77
N ALA A 47 7.57 -9.19 -9.58
CA ALA A 47 7.87 -8.66 -8.27
C ALA A 47 6.59 -8.46 -7.42
N MET A 48 5.51 -7.96 -8.01
CA MET A 48 4.23 -7.82 -7.31
C MET A 48 3.66 -9.18 -6.90
N ALA A 49 3.71 -10.18 -7.78
CA ALA A 49 3.28 -11.54 -7.44
C ALA A 49 4.11 -12.14 -6.30
N ALA A 50 5.41 -11.88 -6.28
CA ALA A 50 6.31 -12.30 -5.19
C ALA A 50 5.99 -11.57 -3.88
N ALA A 51 5.61 -10.29 -3.92
CA ALA A 51 5.17 -9.53 -2.76
C ALA A 51 3.88 -10.11 -2.17
N GLU A 52 2.87 -10.39 -3.00
CA GLU A 52 1.60 -11.01 -2.56
C GLU A 52 1.83 -12.39 -1.94
N ALA A 53 2.69 -13.21 -2.52
CA ALA A 53 3.06 -14.49 -1.94
C ALA A 53 3.83 -14.34 -0.62
N GLY A 54 4.67 -13.34 -0.50
CA GLY A 54 5.34 -12.98 0.75
C GLY A 54 4.35 -12.59 1.85
N ILE A 55 3.32 -11.81 1.51
CA ILE A 55 2.22 -11.44 2.42
C ILE A 55 1.49 -12.72 2.88
N ALA A 56 1.11 -13.60 1.95
CA ALA A 56 0.40 -14.84 2.26
C ALA A 56 1.23 -15.80 3.16
N ALA A 57 2.55 -15.72 3.08
CA ALA A 57 3.49 -16.49 3.88
C ALA A 57 3.95 -15.76 5.16
N GLU A 58 3.39 -14.59 5.48
CA GLU A 58 3.80 -13.72 6.60
C GLU A 58 5.29 -13.33 6.57
N ALA A 59 5.92 -13.39 5.40
CA ALA A 59 7.32 -13.03 5.18
C ALA A 59 7.45 -11.52 4.89
N TRP A 60 7.08 -10.69 5.86
CA TRP A 60 6.86 -9.24 5.70
C TRP A 60 8.04 -8.48 5.10
N TRP A 61 9.27 -8.79 5.53
CA TRP A 61 10.47 -8.14 5.00
C TRP A 61 10.72 -8.47 3.51
N ALA A 62 10.42 -9.72 3.11
CA ALA A 62 10.56 -10.14 1.72
C ALA A 62 9.46 -9.52 0.85
N ALA A 63 8.23 -9.49 1.36
CA ALA A 63 7.10 -8.84 0.71
C ALA A 63 7.37 -7.34 0.48
N ASP A 64 7.89 -6.64 1.49
CA ASP A 64 8.25 -5.23 1.38
C ASP A 64 9.32 -4.98 0.31
N LEU A 65 10.37 -5.81 0.28
CA LEU A 65 11.41 -5.71 -0.73
C LEU A 65 10.87 -5.94 -2.15
N TRP A 66 10.00 -6.93 -2.32
CA TRP A 66 9.38 -7.23 -3.61
C TRP A 66 8.40 -6.13 -4.05
N ALA A 67 7.63 -5.56 -3.12
CA ALA A 67 6.71 -4.46 -3.43
C ALA A 67 7.46 -3.21 -3.89
N HIS A 68 8.60 -2.88 -3.27
CA HIS A 68 9.45 -1.77 -3.72
C HIS A 68 10.06 -2.02 -5.11
N ARG A 69 10.44 -3.26 -5.42
CA ARG A 69 10.89 -3.61 -6.79
C ARG A 69 9.78 -3.46 -7.80
N ALA A 70 8.57 -3.91 -7.45
CA ALA A 70 7.41 -3.76 -8.32
C ALA A 70 7.12 -2.28 -8.62
N LEU A 71 7.13 -1.42 -7.59
CA LEU A 71 6.94 0.02 -7.74
C LEU A 71 7.97 0.60 -8.70
N TRP A 72 9.26 0.35 -8.47
CA TRP A 72 10.35 0.85 -9.29
C TRP A 72 10.22 0.45 -10.77
N HIS A 73 9.88 -0.82 -11.04
CA HIS A 73 9.71 -1.30 -12.42
C HIS A 73 8.48 -0.71 -13.10
N PHE A 74 7.36 -0.56 -12.37
CA PHE A 74 6.15 0.04 -12.91
C PHE A 74 6.32 1.52 -13.23
N GLU A 75 7.03 2.28 -12.39
CA GLU A 75 7.38 3.68 -12.67
C GLU A 75 8.20 3.79 -13.96
N ARG A 76 9.24 2.96 -14.12
CA ARG A 76 10.07 2.95 -15.34
C ARG A 76 9.33 2.48 -16.59
N ALA A 77 8.31 1.67 -16.43
CA ALA A 77 7.43 1.22 -17.50
C ALA A 77 6.29 2.20 -17.79
N GLU A 78 6.21 3.32 -17.06
CA GLU A 78 5.12 4.32 -17.13
C GLU A 78 3.74 3.70 -16.91
N MET A 79 3.67 2.68 -16.03
CA MET A 79 2.45 1.96 -15.70
C MET A 79 1.79 2.58 -14.44
N ALA A 80 1.29 3.80 -14.55
CA ALA A 80 0.82 4.62 -13.44
C ALA A 80 -0.16 3.90 -12.50
N LEU A 81 -1.17 3.19 -13.03
CA LEU A 81 -2.12 2.45 -12.19
C LEU A 81 -1.45 1.33 -11.39
N GLN A 82 -0.46 0.65 -11.96
CA GLN A 82 0.26 -0.44 -11.30
C GLN A 82 1.25 0.12 -10.26
N SER A 83 1.90 1.26 -10.52
CA SER A 83 2.73 1.94 -9.52
C SER A 83 1.89 2.42 -8.33
N THR A 84 0.71 2.99 -8.57
CA THR A 84 -0.24 3.36 -7.52
C THR A 84 -0.62 2.15 -6.64
N ARG A 85 -0.90 1.00 -7.25
CA ARG A 85 -1.19 -0.25 -6.52
C ARG A 85 0.00 -0.72 -5.69
N ALA A 86 1.20 -0.64 -6.25
CA ALA A 86 2.43 -1.02 -5.54
C ALA A 86 2.70 -0.09 -4.36
N ALA A 87 2.55 1.22 -4.52
CA ALA A 87 2.68 2.19 -3.43
C ALA A 87 1.68 1.90 -2.31
N ARG A 88 0.40 1.66 -2.64
CA ARG A 88 -0.62 1.28 -1.65
C ARG A 88 -0.22 0.01 -0.90
N ARG A 89 0.28 -1.03 -1.61
CA ARG A 89 0.73 -2.28 -0.97
C ARG A 89 1.90 -2.09 -0.03
N ILE A 90 2.83 -1.19 -0.36
CA ILE A 90 3.90 -0.83 0.58
C ILE A 90 3.30 -0.18 1.84
N GLY A 91 2.31 0.68 1.69
CA GLY A 91 1.55 1.23 2.82
C GLY A 91 0.92 0.14 3.70
N ASP A 92 0.24 -0.84 3.09
CA ASP A 92 -0.36 -1.98 3.80
C ASP A 92 0.70 -2.78 4.59
N LEU A 93 1.86 -3.02 3.99
CA LEU A 93 2.99 -3.71 4.62
C LEU A 93 3.61 -2.93 5.77
N ARG A 94 3.68 -1.59 5.67
CA ARG A 94 4.15 -0.73 6.76
C ARG A 94 3.22 -0.77 7.97
N VAL A 95 1.90 -0.74 7.74
CA VAL A 95 0.92 -0.91 8.81
C VAL A 95 1.07 -2.29 9.44
N ALA A 96 1.09 -3.36 8.65
CA ALA A 96 1.26 -4.73 9.16
C ALA A 96 2.57 -4.92 9.94
N GLY A 97 3.63 -4.20 9.56
CA GLY A 97 4.91 -4.18 10.25
C GLY A 97 4.98 -3.27 11.49
N GLY A 98 3.86 -2.63 11.88
CA GLY A 98 3.80 -1.75 13.05
C GLY A 98 4.42 -0.35 12.82
N ASP A 99 4.55 0.08 11.56
CA ASP A 99 5.03 1.41 11.20
C ASP A 99 3.95 2.21 10.42
N PRO A 100 2.81 2.52 11.06
CA PRO A 100 1.73 3.29 10.42
C PRO A 100 2.15 4.72 10.06
N ALA A 101 3.16 5.27 10.74
CA ALA A 101 3.66 6.60 10.44
C ALA A 101 4.31 6.67 9.05
N SER A 102 5.13 5.69 8.69
CA SER A 102 5.72 5.59 7.35
C SER A 102 4.68 5.23 6.27
N ALA A 103 3.65 4.45 6.62
CA ALA A 103 2.58 4.07 5.71
C ALA A 103 1.82 5.28 5.13
N ARG A 104 1.63 6.33 5.92
CA ARG A 104 0.93 7.56 5.54
C ARG A 104 1.42 8.17 4.23
N ARG A 105 2.74 8.18 4.02
CA ARG A 105 3.34 8.74 2.82
C ARG A 105 2.93 7.93 1.58
N TYR A 106 3.04 6.63 1.65
CA TYR A 106 2.71 5.75 0.52
C TYR A 106 1.22 5.80 0.16
N TYR A 107 0.35 5.87 1.17
CA TYR A 107 -1.08 6.04 0.92
C TYR A 107 -1.41 7.42 0.36
N ALA A 108 -0.76 8.50 0.84
CA ALA A 108 -0.98 9.85 0.32
C ALA A 108 -0.58 9.95 -1.15
N GLU A 109 0.55 9.34 -1.53
CA GLU A 109 1.02 9.25 -2.90
C GLU A 109 0.02 8.45 -3.76
N ALA A 110 -0.38 7.27 -3.30
CA ALA A 110 -1.36 6.44 -4.01
C ALA A 110 -2.72 7.14 -4.18
N ILE A 111 -3.20 7.89 -3.17
CA ILE A 111 -4.45 8.68 -3.27
C ILE A 111 -4.31 9.76 -4.34
N SER A 112 -3.19 10.49 -4.34
CA SER A 112 -2.96 11.56 -5.32
C SER A 112 -2.94 11.03 -6.74
N GLU A 113 -2.13 10.00 -7.00
CA GLU A 113 -2.02 9.38 -8.32
C GLU A 113 -3.33 8.74 -8.79
N ALA A 114 -4.01 8.00 -7.89
CA ALA A 114 -5.30 7.38 -8.23
C ALA A 114 -6.34 8.43 -8.63
N ARG A 115 -6.36 9.58 -7.95
CA ARG A 115 -7.24 10.71 -8.28
C ARG A 115 -6.92 11.30 -9.64
N ASP A 116 -5.66 11.53 -9.94
CA ASP A 116 -5.21 12.07 -11.23
C ASP A 116 -5.54 11.12 -12.38
N LEU A 117 -5.54 9.82 -12.12
CA LEU A 117 -5.93 8.76 -13.07
C LEU A 117 -7.46 8.55 -13.18
N GLY A 118 -8.26 9.14 -12.30
CA GLY A 118 -9.69 8.83 -12.18
C GLY A 118 -9.97 7.39 -11.70
N ALA A 119 -9.01 6.76 -11.01
CA ALA A 119 -9.09 5.39 -10.54
C ALA A 119 -9.78 5.32 -9.16
N GLU A 120 -11.09 5.59 -9.12
CA GLU A 120 -11.86 5.72 -7.87
C GLU A 120 -11.71 4.54 -6.91
N ARG A 121 -11.63 3.30 -7.42
CA ARG A 121 -11.45 2.13 -6.57
C ARG A 121 -10.10 2.16 -5.85
N GLU A 122 -9.02 2.47 -6.55
CA GLU A 122 -7.68 2.53 -5.94
C GLU A 122 -7.56 3.72 -4.98
N GLU A 123 -8.18 4.87 -5.31
CA GLU A 123 -8.28 6.00 -4.39
C GLU A 123 -9.02 5.61 -3.11
N GLY A 124 -10.16 4.91 -3.23
CA GLY A 124 -10.94 4.42 -2.10
C GLY A 124 -10.17 3.43 -1.22
N LEU A 125 -9.48 2.46 -1.83
CA LEU A 125 -8.66 1.49 -1.11
C LEU A 125 -7.46 2.14 -0.40
N ALA A 126 -6.81 3.11 -1.03
CA ALA A 126 -5.70 3.85 -0.42
C ALA A 126 -6.19 4.75 0.73
N ALA A 127 -7.36 5.40 0.58
CA ALA A 127 -7.99 6.18 1.65
C ALA A 127 -8.38 5.29 2.84
N TYR A 128 -8.90 4.08 2.60
CA TYR A 128 -9.18 3.09 3.64
C TYR A 128 -7.91 2.69 4.41
N GLY A 129 -6.83 2.34 3.68
CA GLY A 129 -5.54 1.97 4.29
C GLY A 129 -4.95 3.10 5.12
N MET A 130 -5.00 4.34 4.60
CA MET A 130 -4.56 5.52 5.35
C MET A 130 -5.43 5.77 6.60
N GLY A 131 -6.74 5.53 6.52
CA GLY A 131 -7.64 5.62 7.66
C GLY A 131 -7.28 4.62 8.77
N ARG A 132 -6.91 3.40 8.42
CA ARG A 132 -6.40 2.40 9.37
C ARG A 132 -5.10 2.88 10.02
N ALA A 133 -4.15 3.39 9.24
CA ALA A 133 -2.90 3.92 9.76
C ALA A 133 -3.13 5.08 10.73
N GLU A 134 -4.06 5.99 10.42
CA GLU A 134 -4.42 7.10 11.32
C GLU A 134 -5.08 6.60 12.61
N LEU A 135 -5.90 5.55 12.55
CA LEU A 135 -6.52 4.95 13.74
C LEU A 135 -5.45 4.35 14.65
N GLU A 136 -4.47 3.61 14.12
CA GLU A 136 -3.35 3.06 14.89
C GLU A 136 -2.48 4.15 15.54
N LEU A 137 -2.39 5.33 14.89
CA LEU A 137 -1.71 6.50 15.45
C LEU A 137 -2.56 7.28 16.46
N GLY A 138 -3.79 6.85 16.74
CA GLY A 138 -4.71 7.52 17.65
C GLY A 138 -5.43 8.74 17.03
N ASN A 139 -5.28 9.00 15.75
CA ASN A 139 -5.88 10.13 15.04
C ASN A 139 -7.31 9.80 14.58
N VAL A 140 -8.18 9.49 15.53
CA VAL A 140 -9.55 8.99 15.30
C VAL A 140 -10.35 9.87 14.33
N THR A 141 -10.28 11.20 14.48
CA THR A 141 -10.99 12.13 13.59
C THR A 141 -10.51 12.08 12.14
N ALA A 142 -9.20 11.91 11.92
CA ALA A 142 -8.64 11.75 10.58
C ALA A 142 -9.06 10.41 9.98
N ALA A 143 -8.98 9.33 10.77
CA ALA A 143 -9.41 8.00 10.37
C ALA A 143 -10.85 7.99 9.86
N ARG A 144 -11.79 8.65 10.58
CA ARG A 144 -13.18 8.76 10.17
C ARG A 144 -13.38 9.49 8.85
N LYS A 145 -12.72 10.63 8.68
CA LYS A 145 -12.82 11.39 7.44
C LYS A 145 -12.37 10.53 6.25
N LEU A 146 -11.26 9.83 6.40
CA LEU A 146 -10.71 8.95 5.38
C LEU A 146 -11.62 7.74 5.10
N ALA A 147 -12.17 7.11 6.13
CA ALA A 147 -13.13 6.02 5.98
C ALA A 147 -14.41 6.49 5.27
N THR A 148 -14.89 7.70 5.55
CA THR A 148 -16.06 8.26 4.85
C THR A 148 -15.77 8.50 3.37
N ILE A 149 -14.59 9.00 3.03
CA ILE A 149 -14.14 9.15 1.64
C ILE A 149 -14.05 7.78 0.97
N ALA A 150 -13.42 6.80 1.62
CA ALA A 150 -13.28 5.44 1.09
C ALA A 150 -14.63 4.80 0.77
N VAL A 151 -15.59 4.87 1.71
CA VAL A 151 -16.97 4.35 1.49
C VAL A 151 -17.59 5.00 0.26
N GLY A 152 -17.56 6.33 0.17
CA GLY A 152 -18.16 7.05 -0.96
C GLY A 152 -17.55 6.70 -2.31
N LEU A 153 -16.23 6.49 -2.37
CA LEU A 153 -15.52 6.10 -3.59
C LEU A 153 -15.84 4.64 -3.98
N LEU A 154 -15.75 3.71 -3.03
CA LEU A 154 -15.94 2.29 -3.28
C LEU A 154 -17.40 1.96 -3.67
N GLU A 155 -18.37 2.64 -3.06
CA GLU A 155 -19.78 2.50 -3.44
C GLU A 155 -20.08 3.07 -4.84
N ARG A 156 -19.49 4.21 -5.20
CA ARG A 156 -19.69 4.79 -6.54
C ARG A 156 -19.11 3.93 -7.67
N CYS A 157 -17.94 3.34 -7.46
CA CYS A 157 -17.33 2.48 -8.49
C CYS A 157 -17.83 1.04 -8.46
N ALA A 158 -18.87 0.73 -7.66
CA ALA A 158 -19.41 -0.63 -7.50
C ALA A 158 -18.30 -1.65 -7.15
N ALA A 159 -17.40 -1.27 -6.26
CA ALA A 159 -16.34 -2.13 -5.77
C ALA A 159 -16.93 -3.42 -5.13
N PRO A 160 -16.13 -4.50 -5.00
CA PRO A 160 -16.53 -5.69 -4.26
C PRO A 160 -17.07 -5.33 -2.87
N GLU A 161 -18.16 -6.01 -2.44
CA GLU A 161 -18.87 -5.67 -1.22
C GLU A 161 -18.00 -5.77 0.04
N ASP A 162 -17.06 -6.69 0.08
CA ASP A 162 -16.10 -6.85 1.16
C ASP A 162 -15.21 -5.60 1.36
N GLU A 163 -14.79 -4.96 0.27
CA GLU A 163 -14.00 -3.73 0.32
C GLU A 163 -14.83 -2.56 0.89
N ALA A 164 -16.07 -2.40 0.41
CA ALA A 164 -16.97 -1.36 0.91
C ALA A 164 -17.39 -1.62 2.37
N ALA A 165 -17.63 -2.89 2.74
CA ALA A 165 -17.95 -3.29 4.09
C ALA A 165 -16.82 -2.98 5.07
N ALA A 166 -15.56 -3.30 4.72
CA ALA A 166 -14.40 -2.99 5.54
C ALA A 166 -14.25 -1.48 5.80
N ALA A 167 -14.50 -0.65 4.78
CA ALA A 167 -14.46 0.79 4.94
C ALA A 167 -15.60 1.32 5.83
N ARG A 168 -16.83 0.73 5.74
CA ARG A 168 -17.94 1.07 6.62
C ARG A 168 -17.67 0.66 8.07
N GLU A 169 -17.07 -0.50 8.29
CA GLU A 169 -16.66 -0.95 9.61
C GLU A 169 -15.66 0.01 10.24
N LEU A 170 -14.60 0.39 9.51
CA LEU A 170 -13.65 1.38 9.98
C LEU A 170 -14.32 2.71 10.34
N ARG A 171 -15.30 3.16 9.56
CA ARG A 171 -16.08 4.36 9.87
C ARG A 171 -16.92 4.21 11.15
N GLY A 172 -17.32 2.98 11.47
CA GLY A 172 -18.17 2.65 12.65
C GLY A 172 -17.40 2.44 13.95
N THR A 173 -16.12 2.08 13.91
CA THR A 173 -15.32 1.71 15.11
C THR A 173 -15.20 2.82 16.15
N GLU A 174 -15.41 4.07 15.77
CA GLU A 174 -15.38 5.22 16.68
C GLU A 174 -16.51 5.30 17.71
N ARG A 175 -17.69 4.75 17.38
CA ARG A 175 -18.81 4.79 18.36
C ARG A 175 -18.45 4.01 19.61
N ALA A 176 -17.61 2.98 19.48
CA ALA A 176 -17.15 2.18 20.61
C ALA A 176 -16.08 2.90 21.45
N VAL A 177 -15.20 3.70 20.84
CA VAL A 177 -14.14 4.42 21.55
C VAL A 177 -14.67 5.63 22.32
N GLN A 178 -15.70 6.30 21.81
CA GLN A 178 -16.32 7.46 22.49
C GLN A 178 -17.36 7.06 23.55
N GLY A 179 -17.87 5.82 23.50
CA GLY A 179 -18.83 5.29 24.47
C GLY A 179 -18.22 4.78 25.78
N THR A 180 -16.89 4.71 25.89
CA THR A 180 -16.15 4.28 27.09
C THR A 180 -15.53 5.44 27.89
N GLY A 181 -16.04 6.66 27.70
CA GLY A 181 -15.75 7.76 28.64
C GLY A 181 -16.23 7.38 30.05
N PRO A 182 -15.45 7.69 31.10
CA PRO A 182 -15.86 7.33 32.46
C PRO A 182 -17.19 7.99 32.75
N GLU A 183 -18.24 7.18 33.00
CA GLU A 183 -19.45 7.65 33.65
C GLU A 183 -19.01 8.31 34.93
N GLY A 184 -19.16 9.63 34.99
CA GLY A 184 -18.82 10.40 36.16
C GLY A 184 -19.63 9.93 37.36
N ASP A 185 -18.89 9.53 38.36
CA ASP A 185 -19.37 9.37 39.73
C ASP A 185 -20.24 10.56 40.13
N ARG A 186 -21.50 10.27 40.46
CA ARG A 186 -22.40 11.16 41.17
C ARG A 186 -22.90 10.48 42.41
#